data_1c810cc2217b21ae177aba5a671b38cd
#
_entry.id   1c810cc2217b21ae177aba5a671b38cd
#
_cell.length_a   1.000
_cell.length_b   1.000
_cell.length_c   1.000
_cell.angle_alpha   90.00
_cell.angle_beta   90.00
_cell.angle_gamma   90.00
#
_symmetry.space_group_name_H-M   'P 1'
#
loop_
_entity.id
_entity.type
_entity.pdbx_description
1 polymer ?
#
loop_
_entity_poly.entity_id
_entity_poly.type
_entity_poly.pdbx_seq_one_letter_code
_entity_poly.pdbx_strand_id
1 'polypeptide(L)'
;MVQLTHVTAPTSGGAVPGPDVLAAVRSAFPDVTWQRVHFPDQGLDHHVAVLSGVSGIAGVEDGGDRSPTVVARLAIAPGVVGRADVEAGVLAAVDRRAPAPVPVALATDSDSLTLARHIPGGPLSDAVWASLDDSRRRTIAAHLAGTLDAVHGLDPAEPMLAGVGASWFPVKHAKLTDAVASHVLPVLDGRDADATRAIMEQAETTFIREPVSPRLVHGDLHETHLRWDGGADAGGAGTSFGLIDFSDMTLADPAIDVAHLSGISPELHRRVISDLAAADEDLERRAGIYSRWDAVFLLADHLTTGRTPETTARALFGRALESIRGL
;
A
#
# COMPACT_ATOMS: atom_id res chain seq x y z
N MET A 1 12.92 -1.06 16.50
CA MET A 1 13.32 0.08 15.65
C MET A 1 12.47 -0.05 14.40
N VAL A 2 11.26 0.56 14.41
CA VAL A 2 10.32 0.48 13.28
C VAL A 2 10.87 1.37 12.18
N GLN A 3 11.26 0.76 11.06
CA GLN A 3 11.71 1.48 9.87
C GLN A 3 10.55 2.19 9.21
N LEU A 4 10.82 3.40 8.78
CA LEU A 4 9.93 4.21 7.97
C LEU A 4 9.99 3.67 6.53
N THR A 5 8.93 3.05 6.04
CA THR A 5 8.86 2.47 4.71
C THR A 5 8.01 3.34 3.80
N HIS A 6 8.64 3.99 2.84
CA HIS A 6 8.06 4.31 1.53
C HIS A 6 9.10 4.78 0.53
N VAL A 7 8.90 4.41 -0.71
CA VAL A 7 9.62 4.71 -1.95
C VAL A 7 10.87 3.88 -2.19
N THR A 8 10.73 2.93 -3.08
CA THR A 8 11.83 2.17 -3.68
C THR A 8 12.71 3.06 -4.55
N ALA A 9 13.92 3.34 -4.08
CA ALA A 9 15.02 3.74 -4.97
C ALA A 9 15.88 2.51 -5.24
N PRO A 10 16.43 2.31 -6.45
CA PRO A 10 17.31 1.19 -6.72
C PRO A 10 18.60 1.35 -5.91
N THR A 11 18.79 0.50 -4.91
CA THR A 11 20.03 0.44 -4.14
C THR A 11 21.08 -0.32 -4.94
N SER A 12 22.10 0.40 -5.37
CA SER A 12 23.35 -0.18 -5.86
C SER A 12 24.04 -0.97 -4.73
N GLY A 13 24.21 -2.30 -4.92
CA GLY A 13 25.26 -3.06 -4.23
C GLY A 13 24.88 -3.84 -2.98
N GLY A 14 23.66 -4.35 -2.86
CA GLY A 14 23.27 -5.37 -1.86
C GLY A 14 23.27 -6.78 -2.46
N ALA A 15 23.60 -7.81 -1.66
CA ALA A 15 23.51 -9.20 -2.07
C ALA A 15 22.14 -9.49 -2.68
N VAL A 16 22.10 -10.24 -3.78
CA VAL A 16 20.88 -10.62 -4.50
C VAL A 16 19.95 -11.35 -3.53
N PRO A 17 18.75 -10.82 -3.17
CA PRO A 17 17.84 -11.42 -2.19
C PRO A 17 17.22 -12.75 -2.63
N GLY A 18 17.49 -13.17 -3.87
CA GLY A 18 16.90 -14.33 -4.50
C GLY A 18 17.09 -15.68 -3.81
N PRO A 19 18.25 -16.02 -3.26
CA PRO A 19 18.48 -17.34 -2.66
C PRO A 19 17.60 -17.62 -1.44
N ASP A 20 17.35 -16.61 -0.59
CA ASP A 20 16.71 -16.80 0.70
C ASP A 20 15.21 -17.10 0.60
N VAL A 21 14.46 -16.35 -0.21
CA VAL A 21 13.02 -16.60 -0.39
C VAL A 21 12.75 -17.95 -1.07
N LEU A 22 13.57 -18.36 -2.07
CA LEU A 22 13.41 -19.65 -2.73
C LEU A 22 13.84 -20.82 -1.83
N ALA A 23 14.84 -20.63 -0.99
CA ALA A 23 15.24 -21.61 0.01
C ALA A 23 14.14 -21.78 1.07
N ALA A 24 13.54 -20.70 1.52
CA ALA A 24 12.41 -20.75 2.43
C ALA A 24 11.20 -21.49 1.82
N VAL A 25 10.85 -21.19 0.54
CA VAL A 25 9.77 -21.91 -0.16
C VAL A 25 10.03 -23.41 -0.22
N ARG A 26 11.24 -23.84 -0.63
CA ARG A 26 11.58 -25.27 -0.70
C ARG A 26 11.55 -25.96 0.66
N SER A 27 11.89 -25.23 1.73
CA SER A 27 11.89 -25.76 3.09
C SER A 27 10.47 -25.91 3.65
N ALA A 28 9.64 -24.87 3.50
CA ALA A 28 8.29 -24.84 4.07
C ALA A 28 7.28 -25.62 3.21
N PHE A 29 7.45 -25.64 1.89
CA PHE A 29 6.54 -26.25 0.93
C PHE A 29 7.30 -27.18 -0.03
N PRO A 30 7.78 -28.35 0.41
CA PRO A 30 8.66 -29.22 -0.38
C PRO A 30 8.02 -29.78 -1.66
N ASP A 31 6.68 -29.86 -1.71
CA ASP A 31 5.94 -30.34 -2.87
C ASP A 31 5.71 -29.24 -3.92
N VAL A 32 5.98 -27.97 -3.59
CA VAL A 32 5.79 -26.84 -4.51
C VAL A 32 6.96 -26.77 -5.48
N THR A 33 6.65 -26.84 -6.78
CA THR A 33 7.60 -26.68 -7.86
C THR A 33 7.18 -25.53 -8.78
N TRP A 34 8.13 -24.99 -9.54
CA TRP A 34 7.89 -23.91 -10.49
C TRP A 34 8.82 -24.02 -11.71
N GLN A 35 8.41 -23.42 -12.81
CA GLN A 35 9.18 -23.44 -14.07
C GLN A 35 10.07 -22.21 -14.22
N ARG A 36 9.61 -21.02 -13.78
CA ARG A 36 10.31 -19.74 -13.94
C ARG A 36 10.20 -18.92 -12.66
N VAL A 37 11.23 -18.10 -12.43
CA VAL A 37 11.29 -17.15 -11.31
C VAL A 37 11.60 -15.77 -11.87
N HIS A 38 10.92 -14.77 -11.33
CA HIS A 38 11.25 -13.37 -11.52
C HIS A 38 11.34 -12.70 -10.14
N PHE A 39 12.39 -11.89 -9.93
CA PHE A 39 12.55 -11.08 -8.73
C PHE A 39 12.20 -9.64 -9.09
N PRO A 40 11.07 -9.11 -8.60
CA PRO A 40 10.76 -7.69 -8.72
C PRO A 40 11.71 -6.85 -7.86
N ASP A 41 11.62 -5.52 -7.98
CA ASP A 41 12.27 -4.63 -7.03
C ASP A 41 11.84 -5.00 -5.61
N GLN A 42 12.82 -5.12 -4.71
CA GLN A 42 12.59 -5.60 -3.36
C GLN A 42 12.13 -4.47 -2.45
N GLY A 43 11.08 -4.74 -1.67
CA GLY A 43 10.64 -3.86 -0.60
C GLY A 43 11.56 -3.94 0.64
N LEU A 44 11.25 -3.13 1.64
CA LEU A 44 12.01 -3.10 2.90
C LEU A 44 11.55 -4.17 3.89
N ASP A 45 10.32 -4.65 3.74
CA ASP A 45 9.67 -5.55 4.70
C ASP A 45 9.69 -7.01 4.27
N HIS A 46 9.78 -7.26 2.96
CA HIS A 46 9.71 -8.60 2.39
C HIS A 46 10.75 -8.82 1.31
N HIS A 47 11.32 -10.01 1.26
CA HIS A 47 11.91 -10.54 0.02
C HIS A 47 10.80 -11.18 -0.82
N VAL A 48 10.73 -10.81 -2.10
CA VAL A 48 9.65 -11.21 -3.00
C VAL A 48 10.20 -11.97 -4.21
N ALA A 49 9.53 -13.07 -4.57
CA ALA A 49 9.75 -13.78 -5.84
C ALA A 49 8.40 -14.08 -6.51
N VAL A 50 8.33 -13.84 -7.81
CA VAL A 50 7.19 -14.25 -8.66
C VAL A 50 7.53 -15.59 -9.31
N LEU A 51 6.76 -16.61 -8.98
CA LEU A 51 6.93 -17.99 -9.42
C LEU A 51 5.89 -18.30 -10.50
N SER A 52 6.30 -18.68 -11.69
CA SER A 52 5.40 -19.04 -12.79
C SER A 52 5.51 -20.51 -13.14
N GLY A 53 4.39 -21.09 -13.58
CA GLY A 53 4.32 -22.53 -13.85
C GLY A 53 4.36 -23.35 -12.56
N VAL A 54 3.62 -22.87 -11.54
CA VAL A 54 3.62 -23.46 -10.19
C VAL A 54 2.72 -24.69 -10.17
N SER A 55 3.13 -25.73 -9.43
CA SER A 55 2.35 -26.92 -9.09
C SER A 55 2.62 -27.33 -7.64
N GLY A 56 1.78 -28.21 -7.09
CA GLY A 56 1.93 -28.72 -5.72
C GLY A 56 1.31 -27.84 -4.63
N ILE A 57 0.48 -26.84 -4.98
CA ILE A 57 -0.29 -26.07 -4.01
C ILE A 57 -1.72 -26.62 -3.95
N ALA A 58 -2.19 -27.01 -2.77
CA ALA A 58 -3.53 -27.53 -2.56
C ALA A 58 -4.61 -26.53 -3.01
N GLY A 59 -5.60 -26.99 -3.79
CA GLY A 59 -6.68 -26.13 -4.29
C GLY A 59 -6.32 -25.23 -5.48
N VAL A 60 -5.08 -25.29 -5.95
CA VAL A 60 -4.66 -24.67 -7.20
C VAL A 60 -4.60 -25.76 -8.25
N GLU A 61 -5.57 -25.76 -9.17
CA GLU A 61 -5.61 -26.78 -10.23
C GLU A 61 -4.41 -26.61 -11.17
N ASP A 62 -3.78 -27.73 -11.56
CA ASP A 62 -2.81 -27.77 -12.64
C ASP A 62 -3.57 -27.51 -13.96
N GLY A 63 -3.88 -26.25 -14.21
CA GLY A 63 -4.72 -25.81 -15.31
C GLY A 63 -3.97 -25.74 -16.63
N GLY A 64 -3.79 -26.87 -17.31
CA GLY A 64 -3.44 -26.94 -18.73
C GLY A 64 -2.35 -25.96 -19.19
N ASP A 65 -2.58 -25.27 -20.30
CA ASP A 65 -1.63 -24.33 -20.95
C ASP A 65 -1.31 -23.04 -20.11
N ARG A 66 -1.97 -22.82 -18.96
CA ARG A 66 -1.76 -21.67 -18.07
C ARG A 66 -1.55 -22.12 -16.63
N SER A 67 -0.41 -22.71 -16.36
CA SER A 67 -0.01 -22.99 -14.97
C SER A 67 0.01 -21.68 -14.15
N PRO A 68 -0.49 -21.69 -12.90
CA PRO A 68 -0.66 -20.48 -12.10
C PRO A 68 0.66 -19.75 -11.84
N THR A 69 0.55 -18.43 -11.73
CA THR A 69 1.63 -17.58 -11.22
C THR A 69 1.33 -17.24 -9.77
N VAL A 70 2.32 -17.36 -8.91
CA VAL A 70 2.23 -17.18 -7.47
C VAL A 70 3.30 -16.20 -7.02
N VAL A 71 3.02 -15.39 -6.01
CA VAL A 71 4.00 -14.52 -5.37
C VAL A 71 4.43 -15.15 -4.04
N ALA A 72 5.71 -15.45 -3.91
CA ALA A 72 6.32 -15.82 -2.64
C ALA A 72 6.81 -14.55 -1.94
N ARG A 73 6.36 -14.33 -0.69
CA ARG A 73 6.74 -13.19 0.16
C ARG A 73 7.35 -13.73 1.45
N LEU A 74 8.61 -13.43 1.70
CA LEU A 74 9.32 -13.76 2.93
C LEU A 74 9.48 -12.49 3.75
N ALA A 75 8.82 -12.42 4.90
CA ALA A 75 8.93 -11.31 5.85
C ALA A 75 10.35 -11.23 6.44
N ILE A 76 10.97 -10.06 6.36
CA ILE A 76 12.33 -9.81 6.86
C ILE A 76 12.37 -8.72 7.94
N ALA A 77 11.39 -7.81 7.94
CA ALA A 77 11.32 -6.76 8.94
C ALA A 77 10.63 -7.28 10.22
N PRO A 78 11.15 -6.94 11.42
CA PRO A 78 10.57 -7.40 12.69
C PRO A 78 9.10 -7.05 12.90
N GLY A 79 8.63 -5.98 12.23
CA GLY A 79 7.23 -5.51 12.34
C GLY A 79 6.22 -6.34 11.55
N VAL A 80 6.68 -7.20 10.62
CA VAL A 80 5.80 -8.02 9.75
C VAL A 80 5.99 -9.52 9.96
N VAL A 81 7.11 -9.94 10.56
CA VAL A 81 7.29 -11.34 10.99
C VAL A 81 6.21 -11.72 12.00
N GLY A 82 5.61 -12.89 11.85
CA GLY A 82 4.51 -13.39 12.68
C GLY A 82 3.13 -12.85 12.31
N ARG A 83 2.99 -12.09 11.22
CA ARG A 83 1.70 -11.53 10.76
C ARG A 83 1.09 -12.26 9.56
N ALA A 84 1.77 -13.26 9.00
CA ALA A 84 1.34 -13.93 7.78
C ALA A 84 -0.07 -14.52 7.88
N ASP A 85 -0.43 -15.19 8.98
CA ASP A 85 -1.77 -15.75 9.19
C ASP A 85 -2.85 -14.66 9.37
N VAL A 86 -2.52 -13.55 10.03
CA VAL A 86 -3.44 -12.41 10.19
C VAL A 86 -3.74 -11.79 8.82
N GLU A 87 -2.70 -11.50 8.05
CA GLU A 87 -2.84 -10.98 6.68
C GLU A 87 -3.64 -11.95 5.81
N ALA A 88 -3.34 -13.24 5.85
CA ALA A 88 -4.05 -14.27 5.10
C ALA A 88 -5.56 -14.31 5.45
N GLY A 89 -5.90 -14.27 6.73
CA GLY A 89 -7.29 -14.27 7.20
C GLY A 89 -8.05 -13.03 6.75
N VAL A 90 -7.43 -11.85 6.88
CA VAL A 90 -8.02 -10.58 6.46
C VAL A 90 -8.23 -10.54 4.95
N LEU A 91 -7.21 -10.88 4.16
CA LEU A 91 -7.31 -10.86 2.70
C LEU A 91 -8.33 -11.85 2.17
N ALA A 92 -8.48 -13.02 2.78
CA ALA A 92 -9.54 -13.98 2.44
C ALA A 92 -10.94 -13.41 2.74
N ALA A 93 -11.10 -12.61 3.79
CA ALA A 93 -12.37 -11.95 4.09
C ALA A 93 -12.68 -10.79 3.13
N VAL A 94 -11.68 -10.01 2.77
CA VAL A 94 -11.77 -8.92 1.78
C VAL A 94 -12.13 -9.49 0.41
N ASP A 95 -11.41 -10.51 -0.09
CA ASP A 95 -11.58 -11.09 -1.43
C ASP A 95 -13.01 -11.60 -1.69
N ARG A 96 -13.70 -12.08 -0.66
CA ARG A 96 -15.10 -12.52 -0.78
C ARG A 96 -16.08 -11.38 -1.07
N ARG A 97 -15.71 -10.14 -0.82
CA ARG A 97 -16.58 -8.95 -0.92
C ARG A 97 -16.07 -7.95 -1.96
N ALA A 98 -14.76 -7.94 -2.20
CA ALA A 98 -14.09 -6.98 -3.07
C ALA A 98 -14.37 -7.26 -4.56
N PRO A 99 -14.72 -6.25 -5.36
CA PRO A 99 -14.87 -6.40 -6.80
C PRO A 99 -13.52 -6.49 -7.54
N ALA A 100 -12.45 -5.95 -6.96
CA ALA A 100 -11.09 -6.10 -7.48
C ALA A 100 -10.33 -7.19 -6.71
N PRO A 101 -9.53 -8.04 -7.38
CA PRO A 101 -8.76 -9.08 -6.72
C PRO A 101 -7.68 -8.50 -5.79
N VAL A 102 -7.47 -9.19 -4.66
CA VAL A 102 -6.41 -8.95 -3.70
C VAL A 102 -5.51 -10.18 -3.59
N PRO A 103 -4.26 -10.07 -3.07
CA PRO A 103 -3.29 -11.16 -3.06
C PRO A 103 -3.59 -12.18 -1.94
N VAL A 104 -4.67 -12.93 -2.08
CA VAL A 104 -5.07 -13.98 -1.13
C VAL A 104 -3.95 -15.00 -0.97
N ALA A 105 -3.66 -15.38 0.26
CA ALA A 105 -2.73 -16.46 0.56
C ALA A 105 -3.26 -17.81 0.05
N LEU A 106 -2.42 -18.51 -0.69
CA LEU A 106 -2.65 -19.87 -1.18
C LEU A 106 -2.02 -20.90 -0.22
N ALA A 107 -0.91 -20.53 0.40
CA ALA A 107 -0.26 -21.25 1.48
C ALA A 107 0.55 -20.29 2.35
N THR A 108 0.72 -20.63 3.63
CA THR A 108 1.55 -19.87 4.58
C THR A 108 2.27 -20.84 5.50
N ASP A 109 3.48 -20.46 5.97
CA ASP A 109 4.16 -21.17 7.05
C ASP A 109 3.74 -20.67 8.45
N SER A 110 2.74 -19.79 8.51
CA SER A 110 2.18 -19.15 9.69
C SER A 110 3.09 -18.11 10.36
N ASP A 111 4.34 -18.01 9.98
CA ASP A 111 5.32 -17.12 10.63
C ASP A 111 5.80 -16.00 9.70
N SER A 112 6.46 -16.36 8.61
CA SER A 112 7.17 -15.37 7.81
C SER A 112 6.99 -15.52 6.30
N LEU A 113 6.56 -16.69 5.82
CA LEU A 113 6.48 -17.00 4.40
C LEU A 113 5.04 -17.17 3.93
N THR A 114 4.65 -16.44 2.90
CA THR A 114 3.36 -16.57 2.25
C THR A 114 3.54 -16.83 0.76
N LEU A 115 2.81 -17.81 0.23
CA LEU A 115 2.55 -17.97 -1.20
C LEU A 115 1.18 -17.38 -1.49
N ALA A 116 1.14 -16.29 -2.26
CA ALA A 116 -0.10 -15.56 -2.53
C ALA A 116 -0.45 -15.58 -4.02
N ARG A 117 -1.74 -15.37 -4.32
CA ARG A 117 -2.23 -15.12 -5.67
C ARG A 117 -1.47 -13.96 -6.28
N HIS A 118 -0.95 -14.15 -7.49
CA HIS A 118 -0.35 -13.07 -8.27
C HIS A 118 -1.45 -12.14 -8.82
N ILE A 119 -1.31 -10.86 -8.57
CA ILE A 119 -2.13 -9.81 -9.19
C ILE A 119 -1.35 -9.24 -10.37
N PRO A 120 -1.81 -9.49 -11.61
CA PRO A 120 -1.06 -9.10 -12.82
C PRO A 120 -1.08 -7.57 -13.05
N GLY A 121 -0.20 -7.12 -13.92
CA GLY A 121 -0.16 -5.74 -14.40
C GLY A 121 0.97 -4.91 -13.81
N GLY A 122 1.06 -3.66 -14.28
CA GLY A 122 1.96 -2.62 -13.80
C GLY A 122 1.27 -1.62 -12.86
N PRO A 123 2.01 -0.63 -12.33
CA PRO A 123 1.45 0.46 -11.55
C PRO A 123 0.39 1.25 -12.34
N LEU A 124 -0.67 1.67 -11.66
CA LEU A 124 -1.66 2.60 -12.21
C LEU A 124 -1.14 4.04 -12.06
N SER A 125 -0.16 4.42 -12.88
CA SER A 125 0.40 5.77 -12.86
C SER A 125 -0.56 6.82 -13.48
N ASP A 126 -0.24 8.10 -13.29
CA ASP A 126 -0.91 9.22 -13.95
C ASP A 126 -0.95 9.09 -15.48
N ALA A 127 0.16 8.67 -16.08
CA ALA A 127 0.25 8.43 -17.53
C ALA A 127 -0.64 7.26 -17.98
N VAL A 128 -0.70 6.18 -17.22
CA VAL A 128 -1.61 5.06 -17.48
C VAL A 128 -3.05 5.53 -17.37
N TRP A 129 -3.41 6.22 -16.27
CA TRP A 129 -4.75 6.76 -16.09
C TRP A 129 -5.17 7.69 -17.23
N ALA A 130 -4.30 8.61 -17.65
CA ALA A 130 -4.55 9.53 -18.76
C ALA A 130 -4.81 8.82 -20.09
N SER A 131 -4.21 7.66 -20.32
CA SER A 131 -4.38 6.86 -21.53
C SER A 131 -5.68 6.07 -21.60
N LEU A 132 -6.40 5.90 -20.47
CA LEU A 132 -7.64 5.13 -20.41
C LEU A 132 -8.82 5.90 -20.97
N ASP A 133 -9.76 5.17 -21.60
CA ASP A 133 -11.08 5.72 -21.93
C ASP A 133 -11.94 5.90 -20.66
N ASP A 134 -12.99 6.70 -20.78
CA ASP A 134 -13.87 7.04 -19.66
C ASP A 134 -14.61 5.82 -19.07
N SER A 135 -14.91 4.79 -19.88
CA SER A 135 -15.53 3.56 -19.39
C SER A 135 -14.59 2.79 -18.47
N ARG A 136 -13.33 2.62 -18.88
CA ARG A 136 -12.29 1.97 -18.06
C ARG A 136 -12.01 2.77 -16.78
N ARG A 137 -11.92 4.11 -16.88
CA ARG A 137 -11.75 4.98 -15.71
C ARG A 137 -12.88 4.82 -14.70
N ARG A 138 -14.16 4.78 -15.14
CA ARG A 138 -15.30 4.52 -14.26
C ARG A 138 -15.21 3.13 -13.61
N THR A 139 -14.91 2.11 -14.39
CA THR A 139 -14.82 0.73 -13.88
C THR A 139 -13.72 0.61 -12.82
N ILE A 140 -12.53 1.16 -13.08
CA ILE A 140 -11.42 1.14 -12.11
C ILE A 140 -11.81 1.88 -10.83
N ALA A 141 -12.39 3.09 -10.94
CA ALA A 141 -12.79 3.87 -9.78
C ALA A 141 -13.85 3.14 -8.95
N ALA A 142 -14.88 2.58 -9.59
CA ALA A 142 -15.91 1.80 -8.90
C ALA A 142 -15.36 0.52 -8.24
N HIS A 143 -14.43 -0.18 -8.90
CA HIS A 143 -13.78 -1.35 -8.31
C HIS A 143 -12.87 -0.99 -7.14
N LEU A 144 -12.13 0.10 -7.24
CA LEU A 144 -11.32 0.60 -6.13
C LEU A 144 -12.20 0.98 -4.94
N ALA A 145 -13.24 1.78 -5.15
CA ALA A 145 -14.18 2.16 -4.11
C ALA A 145 -14.83 0.94 -3.44
N GLY A 146 -15.36 -0.01 -4.23
CA GLY A 146 -15.97 -1.22 -3.69
C GLY A 146 -14.98 -2.14 -2.96
N THR A 147 -13.70 -2.14 -3.37
CA THR A 147 -12.66 -2.89 -2.65
C THR A 147 -12.29 -2.20 -1.33
N LEU A 148 -12.18 -0.87 -1.32
CA LEU A 148 -12.00 -0.11 -0.08
C LEU A 148 -13.20 -0.27 0.86
N ASP A 149 -14.43 -0.28 0.35
CA ASP A 149 -15.62 -0.60 1.16
C ASP A 149 -15.56 -2.00 1.75
N ALA A 150 -15.03 -2.99 1.02
CA ALA A 150 -14.83 -4.33 1.54
C ALA A 150 -13.77 -4.37 2.67
N VAL A 151 -12.72 -3.54 2.57
CA VAL A 151 -11.68 -3.38 3.61
C VAL A 151 -12.24 -2.62 4.81
N HIS A 152 -12.74 -1.40 4.61
CA HIS A 152 -13.23 -0.52 5.67
C HIS A 152 -14.49 -1.05 6.36
N GLY A 153 -15.25 -1.93 5.68
CA GLY A 153 -16.48 -2.53 6.17
C GLY A 153 -16.28 -3.77 7.04
N LEU A 154 -15.05 -4.24 7.25
CA LEU A 154 -14.79 -5.28 8.25
C LEU A 154 -14.98 -4.70 9.65
N ASP A 155 -15.78 -5.40 10.48
CA ASP A 155 -16.00 -5.00 11.86
C ASP A 155 -14.69 -5.12 12.65
N PRO A 156 -14.17 -4.03 13.27
CA PRO A 156 -12.96 -4.09 14.10
C PRO A 156 -13.02 -5.13 15.23
N ALA A 157 -14.20 -5.56 15.64
CA ALA A 157 -14.41 -6.59 16.65
C ALA A 157 -14.30 -8.04 16.09
N GLU A 158 -14.17 -8.23 14.78
CA GLU A 158 -14.02 -9.57 14.21
C GLU A 158 -12.72 -10.23 14.71
N PRO A 159 -12.78 -11.53 15.12
CA PRO A 159 -11.61 -12.21 15.70
C PRO A 159 -10.38 -12.22 14.79
N MET A 160 -10.57 -12.22 13.47
CA MET A 160 -9.46 -12.16 12.52
C MET A 160 -8.67 -10.84 12.58
N LEU A 161 -9.29 -9.76 13.06
CA LEU A 161 -8.64 -8.46 13.23
C LEU A 161 -7.91 -8.31 14.57
N ALA A 162 -8.01 -9.29 15.48
CA ALA A 162 -7.35 -9.22 16.79
C ALA A 162 -5.82 -9.10 16.69
N GLY A 163 -5.22 -9.60 15.60
CA GLY A 163 -3.78 -9.46 15.32
C GLY A 163 -3.41 -8.23 14.50
N VAL A 164 -4.40 -7.46 14.02
CA VAL A 164 -4.17 -6.20 13.33
C VAL A 164 -3.87 -5.12 14.38
N GLY A 165 -2.71 -4.51 14.30
CA GLY A 165 -2.28 -3.48 15.26
C GLY A 165 -3.19 -2.24 15.25
N ALA A 166 -3.18 -1.52 16.37
CA ALA A 166 -3.71 -0.16 16.40
C ALA A 166 -2.91 0.75 15.45
N SER A 167 -3.51 1.89 15.07
CA SER A 167 -2.89 2.84 14.14
C SER A 167 -1.42 3.11 14.46
N TRP A 168 -0.59 2.94 13.47
CA TRP A 168 0.84 3.29 13.54
C TRP A 168 1.05 4.82 13.50
N PHE A 169 0.02 5.60 13.14
CA PHE A 169 0.13 7.05 12.92
C PHE A 169 0.69 7.81 14.14
N PRO A 170 0.23 7.61 15.39
CA PRO A 170 0.75 8.35 16.54
C PRO A 170 2.26 8.15 16.73
N VAL A 171 2.75 6.92 16.52
CA VAL A 171 4.18 6.60 16.66
C VAL A 171 5.00 7.21 15.53
N LYS A 172 4.51 7.11 14.28
CA LYS A 172 5.17 7.72 13.12
C LYS A 172 5.16 9.26 13.25
N HIS A 173 4.05 9.85 13.71
CA HIS A 173 3.93 11.30 13.90
C HIS A 173 4.93 11.84 14.95
N ALA A 174 5.06 11.17 16.09
CA ALA A 174 6.02 11.58 17.12
C ALA A 174 7.47 11.56 16.60
N LYS A 175 7.86 10.50 15.88
CA LYS A 175 9.18 10.41 15.25
C LYS A 175 9.40 11.48 14.18
N LEU A 176 8.36 11.76 13.39
CA LEU A 176 8.42 12.81 12.38
C LEU A 176 8.56 14.18 13.03
N THR A 177 7.90 14.45 14.15
CA THR A 177 8.03 15.71 14.90
C THR A 177 9.48 15.97 15.30
N ASP A 178 10.18 14.95 15.82
CA ASP A 178 11.60 15.05 16.16
C ASP A 178 12.48 15.30 14.92
N ALA A 179 12.21 14.58 13.82
CA ALA A 179 12.93 14.74 12.56
C ALA A 179 12.68 16.11 11.93
N VAL A 180 11.46 16.61 11.97
CA VAL A 180 11.09 17.96 11.50
C VAL A 180 11.85 19.03 12.28
N ALA A 181 11.86 18.95 13.60
CA ALA A 181 12.57 19.92 14.43
C ALA A 181 14.09 19.93 14.16
N SER A 182 14.67 18.75 13.95
CA SER A 182 16.12 18.57 13.84
C SER A 182 16.67 18.74 12.42
N HIS A 183 15.90 18.42 11.38
CA HIS A 183 16.40 18.31 10.01
C HIS A 183 15.62 19.13 8.98
N VAL A 184 14.29 19.31 9.15
CA VAL A 184 13.47 20.02 8.17
C VAL A 184 13.45 21.51 8.46
N LEU A 185 13.04 21.94 9.67
CA LEU A 185 12.90 23.35 10.01
C LEU A 185 14.20 24.15 9.85
N PRO A 186 15.41 23.61 10.17
CA PRO A 186 16.65 24.35 10.01
C PRO A 186 17.02 24.73 8.56
N VAL A 187 16.46 24.04 7.57
CA VAL A 187 16.77 24.27 6.14
C VAL A 187 15.67 25.05 5.41
N LEU A 188 14.60 25.44 6.11
CA LEU A 188 13.48 26.21 5.56
C LEU A 188 13.59 27.71 5.93
N ASP A 189 13.01 28.56 5.09
CA ASP A 189 12.76 29.95 5.48
C ASP A 189 11.61 30.04 6.54
N GLY A 190 11.46 31.21 7.17
CA GLY A 190 10.49 31.39 8.25
C GLY A 190 9.05 31.07 7.83
N ARG A 191 8.66 31.44 6.61
CA ARG A 191 7.29 31.23 6.10
C ARG A 191 7.02 29.72 5.85
N ASP A 192 7.98 29.01 5.28
CA ASP A 192 7.88 27.59 5.02
C ASP A 192 7.93 26.77 6.31
N ALA A 193 8.75 27.23 7.27
CA ALA A 193 8.80 26.64 8.61
C ALA A 193 7.46 26.77 9.36
N ASP A 194 6.80 27.93 9.29
CA ASP A 194 5.48 28.14 9.92
C ASP A 194 4.40 27.29 9.25
N ALA A 195 4.38 27.21 7.92
CA ALA A 195 3.47 26.32 7.17
C ALA A 195 3.70 24.84 7.53
N THR A 196 4.97 24.42 7.68
CA THR A 196 5.30 23.06 8.10
C THR A 196 4.77 22.75 9.50
N ARG A 197 4.93 23.67 10.46
CA ARG A 197 4.37 23.50 11.81
C ARG A 197 2.84 23.40 11.77
N ALA A 198 2.18 24.22 10.95
CA ALA A 198 0.73 24.16 10.79
C ALA A 198 0.26 22.82 10.19
N ILE A 199 0.98 22.25 9.21
CA ILE A 199 0.71 20.91 8.69
C ILE A 199 0.81 19.85 9.79
N MET A 200 1.87 19.88 10.59
CA MET A 200 2.09 18.93 11.68
C MET A 200 0.99 19.04 12.74
N GLU A 201 0.61 20.25 13.15
CA GLU A 201 -0.45 20.49 14.13
C GLU A 201 -1.83 20.04 13.62
N GLN A 202 -2.17 20.33 12.36
CA GLN A 202 -3.41 19.83 11.75
C GLN A 202 -3.49 18.30 11.76
N ALA A 203 -2.39 17.64 11.41
CA ALA A 203 -2.33 16.17 11.41
C ALA A 203 -2.44 15.60 12.83
N GLU A 204 -1.76 16.18 13.81
CA GLU A 204 -1.87 15.78 15.22
C GLU A 204 -3.30 15.94 15.73
N THR A 205 -3.93 17.08 15.45
CA THR A 205 -5.32 17.34 15.86
C THR A 205 -6.26 16.32 15.24
N THR A 206 -6.18 16.12 13.91
CA THR A 206 -7.12 15.28 13.18
C THR A 206 -6.98 13.79 13.51
N PHE A 207 -5.74 13.27 13.61
CA PHE A 207 -5.52 11.82 13.69
C PHE A 207 -5.13 11.32 15.09
N ILE A 208 -4.86 12.21 16.03
CA ILE A 208 -4.44 11.83 17.40
C ILE A 208 -5.38 12.40 18.46
N ARG A 209 -5.68 13.71 18.41
CA ARG A 209 -6.50 14.37 19.45
C ARG A 209 -8.00 14.17 19.21
N GLU A 210 -8.44 14.18 17.94
CA GLU A 210 -9.85 14.11 17.55
C GLU A 210 -10.06 13.02 16.47
N PRO A 211 -9.61 11.77 16.71
CA PRO A 211 -9.68 10.72 15.70
C PRO A 211 -11.13 10.28 15.46
N VAL A 212 -11.45 9.96 14.21
CA VAL A 212 -12.71 9.27 13.88
C VAL A 212 -12.65 7.81 14.34
N SER A 213 -13.81 7.15 14.35
CA SER A 213 -13.87 5.71 14.65
C SER A 213 -12.97 4.94 13.69
N PRO A 214 -12.00 4.17 14.18
CA PRO A 214 -11.05 3.48 13.32
C PRO A 214 -11.73 2.37 12.50
N ARG A 215 -11.27 2.19 11.27
CA ARG A 215 -11.62 1.10 10.38
C ARG A 215 -10.35 0.36 9.99
N LEU A 216 -10.49 -0.88 9.50
CA LEU A 216 -9.36 -1.49 8.81
C LEU A 216 -9.05 -0.65 7.59
N VAL A 217 -7.77 -0.31 7.38
CA VAL A 217 -7.27 0.39 6.20
C VAL A 217 -6.15 -0.42 5.56
N HIS A 218 -5.94 -0.21 4.27
CA HIS A 218 -4.75 -0.71 3.56
C HIS A 218 -3.46 -0.12 4.17
N GLY A 219 -3.50 1.17 4.48
CA GLY A 219 -2.46 1.89 5.22
C GLY A 219 -1.31 2.43 4.36
N ASP A 220 -1.21 1.99 3.09
CA ASP A 220 -0.17 2.39 2.14
C ASP A 220 -0.67 2.36 0.69
N LEU A 221 -1.82 2.95 0.42
CA LEU A 221 -2.42 2.89 -0.90
C LEU A 221 -1.91 4.00 -1.81
N HIS A 222 -1.02 3.66 -2.75
CA HIS A 222 -0.51 4.57 -3.77
C HIS A 222 -0.37 3.88 -5.14
N GLU A 223 0.09 4.59 -6.18
CA GLU A 223 0.07 4.13 -7.57
C GLU A 223 0.72 2.74 -7.79
N THR A 224 1.80 2.42 -7.07
CA THR A 224 2.52 1.14 -7.27
C THR A 224 1.76 -0.06 -6.69
N HIS A 225 0.84 0.17 -5.75
CA HIS A 225 0.00 -0.86 -5.13
C HIS A 225 -1.35 -1.05 -5.85
N LEU A 226 -1.67 -0.18 -6.81
CA LEU A 226 -2.77 -0.33 -7.73
C LEU A 226 -2.26 -0.95 -9.03
N ARG A 227 -2.71 -2.16 -9.34
CA ARG A 227 -2.21 -2.94 -10.49
C ARG A 227 -3.17 -2.87 -11.67
N TRP A 228 -2.64 -2.59 -12.86
CA TRP A 228 -3.38 -2.56 -14.11
C TRP A 228 -2.62 -3.34 -15.20
N ASP A 229 -3.26 -4.31 -15.86
CA ASP A 229 -2.63 -5.18 -16.87
C ASP A 229 -2.90 -4.76 -18.32
N GLY A 230 -3.50 -3.59 -18.53
CA GLY A 230 -3.78 -3.06 -19.87
C GLY A 230 -5.11 -3.53 -20.47
N GLY A 231 -5.85 -4.41 -19.79
CA GLY A 231 -7.12 -4.94 -20.31
C GLY A 231 -6.91 -5.72 -21.62
N ALA A 232 -5.78 -6.38 -21.77
CA ALA A 232 -5.54 -7.24 -22.91
C ALA A 232 -6.64 -8.30 -22.97
N ASP A 233 -7.30 -8.41 -24.13
CA ASP A 233 -8.42 -9.26 -24.52
C ASP A 233 -8.29 -10.74 -24.08
N ALA A 234 -8.18 -11.00 -22.81
CA ALA A 234 -8.49 -12.29 -22.25
C ALA A 234 -10.02 -12.34 -22.23
N GLY A 235 -10.65 -13.01 -23.20
CA GLY A 235 -12.09 -13.15 -23.37
C GLY A 235 -12.85 -13.71 -22.16
N GLY A 236 -12.64 -13.14 -21.02
CA GLY A 236 -13.28 -13.39 -19.74
C GLY A 236 -13.60 -12.06 -19.06
N ALA A 237 -14.77 -11.99 -18.46
CA ALA A 237 -15.36 -10.85 -17.74
C ALA A 237 -14.59 -10.44 -16.46
N GLY A 238 -13.26 -10.56 -16.42
CA GLY A 238 -12.40 -10.20 -15.30
C GLY A 238 -11.76 -8.83 -15.50
N THR A 239 -11.88 -7.96 -14.52
CA THR A 239 -11.17 -6.69 -14.51
C THR A 239 -9.68 -6.92 -14.38
N SER A 240 -8.96 -6.27 -15.25
CA SER A 240 -7.49 -6.22 -15.26
C SER A 240 -6.92 -5.29 -14.18
N PHE A 241 -7.66 -5.00 -13.13
CA PHE A 241 -7.30 -4.10 -12.04
C PHE A 241 -7.33 -4.83 -10.70
N GLY A 242 -6.36 -4.61 -9.85
CA GLY A 242 -6.30 -5.19 -8.50
C GLY A 242 -5.38 -4.42 -7.56
N LEU A 243 -5.43 -4.79 -6.28
CA LEU A 243 -4.64 -4.19 -5.21
C LEU A 243 -3.61 -5.18 -4.69
N ILE A 244 -2.43 -4.66 -4.27
CA ILE A 244 -1.36 -5.44 -3.63
C ILE A 244 -0.81 -4.70 -2.42
N ASP A 245 -0.02 -5.41 -1.63
CA ASP A 245 0.78 -4.94 -0.50
C ASP A 245 -0.02 -4.37 0.68
N PHE A 246 -0.66 -5.28 1.41
CA PHE A 246 -1.41 -4.99 2.64
C PHE A 246 -0.54 -5.06 3.90
N SER A 247 0.80 -5.01 3.79
CA SER A 247 1.70 -5.15 4.94
C SER A 247 1.55 -4.03 5.99
N ASP A 248 1.15 -2.83 5.57
CA ASP A 248 0.87 -1.69 6.45
C ASP A 248 -0.58 -1.62 6.97
N MET A 249 -1.42 -2.63 6.66
CA MET A 249 -2.80 -2.65 7.12
C MET A 249 -2.89 -2.48 8.64
N THR A 250 -3.82 -1.64 9.07
CA THR A 250 -3.99 -1.26 10.47
C THR A 250 -5.42 -0.77 10.73
N LEU A 251 -5.78 -0.60 12.00
CA LEU A 251 -7.01 0.08 12.38
C LEU A 251 -6.77 1.58 12.48
N ALA A 252 -7.27 2.36 11.51
CA ALA A 252 -7.02 3.80 11.40
C ALA A 252 -8.18 4.55 10.71
N ASP A 253 -7.95 5.82 10.37
CA ASP A 253 -8.87 6.65 9.61
C ASP A 253 -8.88 6.23 8.12
N PRO A 254 -10.02 5.92 7.50
CA PRO A 254 -10.13 5.62 6.07
C PRO A 254 -9.57 6.70 5.14
N ALA A 255 -9.43 7.92 5.59
CA ALA A 255 -8.84 9.01 4.83
C ALA A 255 -7.40 8.72 4.37
N ILE A 256 -6.68 7.87 5.10
CA ILE A 256 -5.32 7.44 4.76
C ILE A 256 -5.29 6.75 3.39
N ASP A 257 -6.27 5.87 3.11
CA ASP A 257 -6.30 5.08 1.87
C ASP A 257 -6.65 5.91 0.62
N VAL A 258 -7.32 7.05 0.77
CA VAL A 258 -7.68 7.89 -0.38
C VAL A 258 -6.73 9.08 -0.59
N ALA A 259 -5.83 9.33 0.36
CA ALA A 259 -4.98 10.52 0.40
C ALA A 259 -4.07 10.68 -0.83
N HIS A 260 -3.53 9.57 -1.37
CA HIS A 260 -2.56 9.61 -2.48
C HIS A 260 -3.21 9.47 -3.86
N LEU A 261 -4.52 9.18 -3.93
CA LEU A 261 -5.21 8.99 -5.22
C LEU A 261 -5.22 10.26 -6.09
N SER A 262 -5.21 11.45 -5.46
CA SER A 262 -5.11 12.73 -6.17
C SER A 262 -3.77 12.89 -6.92
N GLY A 263 -2.71 12.23 -6.46
CA GLY A 263 -1.40 12.18 -7.12
C GLY A 263 -1.43 11.40 -8.43
N ILE A 264 -2.30 10.39 -8.54
CA ILE A 264 -2.54 9.65 -9.77
C ILE A 264 -3.45 10.48 -10.67
N SER A 265 -4.60 10.92 -10.14
CA SER A 265 -5.54 11.79 -10.83
C SER A 265 -6.55 12.42 -9.87
N PRO A 266 -6.79 13.74 -9.94
CA PRO A 266 -7.89 14.38 -9.22
C PRO A 266 -9.27 13.81 -9.61
N GLU A 267 -9.42 13.28 -10.82
CA GLU A 267 -10.64 12.62 -11.28
C GLU A 267 -10.83 11.28 -10.57
N LEU A 268 -9.78 10.44 -10.49
CA LEU A 268 -9.83 9.17 -9.77
C LEU A 268 -10.20 9.39 -8.31
N HIS A 269 -9.53 10.33 -7.64
CA HIS A 269 -9.81 10.68 -6.25
C HIS A 269 -11.28 11.05 -6.03
N ARG A 270 -11.82 12.00 -6.81
CA ARG A 270 -13.22 12.42 -6.67
C ARG A 270 -14.21 11.27 -6.92
N ARG A 271 -13.97 10.45 -7.96
CA ARG A 271 -14.84 9.31 -8.29
C ARG A 271 -14.84 8.30 -7.12
N VAL A 272 -13.66 7.95 -6.61
CA VAL A 272 -13.55 6.98 -5.50
C VAL A 272 -14.28 7.50 -4.26
N ILE A 273 -14.05 8.75 -3.84
CA ILE A 273 -14.74 9.32 -2.68
C ILE A 273 -16.26 9.37 -2.90
N SER A 274 -16.70 9.70 -4.10
CA SER A 274 -18.15 9.75 -4.42
C SER A 274 -18.81 8.37 -4.34
N ASP A 275 -18.09 7.30 -4.65
CA ASP A 275 -18.59 5.93 -4.71
C ASP A 275 -18.39 5.16 -3.39
N LEU A 276 -17.57 5.67 -2.45
CA LEU A 276 -17.34 5.04 -1.15
C LEU A 276 -18.58 5.12 -0.26
N ALA A 277 -19.09 3.97 0.16
CA ALA A 277 -20.24 3.88 1.05
C ALA A 277 -19.96 4.41 2.47
N ALA A 278 -18.71 4.32 2.92
CA ALA A 278 -18.27 4.77 4.22
C ALA A 278 -17.75 6.23 4.24
N ALA A 279 -17.84 6.97 3.11
CA ALA A 279 -17.43 8.37 3.06
C ALA A 279 -18.34 9.23 3.95
N ASP A 280 -17.73 9.97 4.87
CA ASP A 280 -18.38 11.08 5.57
C ASP A 280 -18.03 12.42 4.90
N GLU A 281 -18.71 13.49 5.30
CA GLU A 281 -18.57 14.82 4.71
C GLU A 281 -17.16 15.43 4.86
N ASP A 282 -16.36 14.92 5.78
CA ASP A 282 -15.00 15.38 6.09
C ASP A 282 -13.88 14.50 5.54
N LEU A 283 -14.20 13.38 4.90
CA LEU A 283 -13.20 12.41 4.42
C LEU A 283 -12.16 13.07 3.49
N GLU A 284 -12.62 13.87 2.52
CA GLU A 284 -11.72 14.56 1.57
C GLU A 284 -10.79 15.55 2.29
N ARG A 285 -11.31 16.31 3.27
CA ARG A 285 -10.52 17.24 4.09
C ARG A 285 -9.43 16.50 4.87
N ARG A 286 -9.78 15.37 5.51
CA ARG A 286 -8.81 14.56 6.28
C ARG A 286 -7.77 13.90 5.37
N ALA A 287 -8.16 13.41 4.19
CA ALA A 287 -7.25 12.89 3.18
C ALA A 287 -6.22 13.96 2.74
N GLY A 288 -6.68 15.19 2.51
CA GLY A 288 -5.79 16.33 2.22
C GLY A 288 -4.82 16.66 3.35
N ILE A 289 -5.24 16.55 4.62
CA ILE A 289 -4.35 16.73 5.78
C ILE A 289 -3.29 15.62 5.81
N TYR A 290 -3.70 14.36 5.62
CA TYR A 290 -2.76 13.23 5.58
C TYR A 290 -1.75 13.38 4.45
N SER A 291 -2.19 13.71 3.24
CA SER A 291 -1.31 13.90 2.08
C SER A 291 -0.24 15.00 2.32
N ARG A 292 -0.61 16.09 3.00
CA ARG A 292 0.36 17.14 3.36
C ARG A 292 1.34 16.65 4.43
N TRP A 293 0.86 15.92 5.44
CA TRP A 293 1.71 15.32 6.46
C TRP A 293 2.72 14.35 5.86
N ASP A 294 2.27 13.49 4.92
CA ASP A 294 3.14 12.54 4.24
C ASP A 294 4.19 13.25 3.38
N ALA A 295 3.86 14.36 2.75
CA ALA A 295 4.84 15.15 2.01
C ALA A 295 5.96 15.71 2.92
N VAL A 296 5.63 16.11 4.16
CA VAL A 296 6.63 16.48 5.18
C VAL A 296 7.47 15.27 5.59
N PHE A 297 6.82 14.11 5.75
CA PHE A 297 7.49 12.86 6.06
C PHE A 297 8.51 12.46 4.99
N LEU A 298 8.14 12.52 3.71
CA LEU A 298 9.02 12.19 2.59
C LEU A 298 10.21 13.16 2.49
N LEU A 299 10.01 14.45 2.81
CA LEU A 299 11.12 15.40 2.89
C LEU A 299 12.05 15.07 4.06
N ALA A 300 11.51 14.75 5.23
CA ALA A 300 12.31 14.34 6.39
C ALA A 300 13.09 13.04 6.11
N ASP A 301 12.48 12.05 5.44
CA ASP A 301 13.17 10.82 5.05
C ASP A 301 14.32 11.10 4.07
N HIS A 302 14.10 11.97 3.07
CA HIS A 302 15.18 12.42 2.19
C HIS A 302 16.35 13.01 2.98
N LEU A 303 16.06 13.96 3.88
CA LEU A 303 17.10 14.68 4.63
C LEU A 303 17.85 13.82 5.65
N THR A 304 17.22 12.75 6.14
CA THR A 304 17.79 11.90 7.20
C THR A 304 18.42 10.61 6.67
N THR A 305 17.82 10.00 5.65
CA THR A 305 18.24 8.68 5.14
C THR A 305 18.65 8.69 3.67
N GLY A 306 18.22 9.68 2.91
CA GLY A 306 18.44 9.77 1.46
C GLY A 306 17.65 8.74 0.64
N ARG A 307 16.71 7.99 1.26
CA ARG A 307 15.93 6.96 0.56
C ARG A 307 14.92 7.55 -0.40
N THR A 308 14.17 8.55 0.07
CA THR A 308 13.27 9.30 -0.83
C THR A 308 14.11 10.17 -1.77
N PRO A 309 13.94 10.07 -3.11
CA PRO A 309 14.66 10.92 -4.05
C PRO A 309 14.37 12.41 -3.80
N GLU A 310 15.40 13.24 -3.84
CA GLU A 310 15.28 14.68 -3.55
C GLU A 310 14.24 15.39 -4.41
N THR A 311 14.21 15.08 -5.71
CA THR A 311 13.25 15.67 -6.66
C THR A 311 11.82 15.37 -6.28
N THR A 312 11.53 14.12 -5.88
CA THR A 312 10.21 13.68 -5.43
C THR A 312 9.83 14.36 -4.12
N ALA A 313 10.70 14.29 -3.11
CA ALA A 313 10.46 14.88 -1.79
C ALA A 313 10.15 16.37 -1.88
N ARG A 314 10.98 17.14 -2.60
CA ARG A 314 10.80 18.59 -2.77
C ARG A 314 9.56 18.96 -3.58
N ALA A 315 9.24 18.20 -4.62
CA ALA A 315 8.04 18.46 -5.42
C ALA A 315 6.75 18.23 -4.61
N LEU A 316 6.68 17.13 -3.83
CA LEU A 316 5.54 16.83 -2.95
C LEU A 316 5.40 17.88 -1.85
N PHE A 317 6.49 18.21 -1.19
CA PHE A 317 6.53 19.21 -0.12
C PHE A 317 6.14 20.61 -0.63
N GLY A 318 6.62 21.04 -1.81
CA GLY A 318 6.22 22.30 -2.43
C GLY A 318 4.71 22.38 -2.65
N ARG A 319 4.10 21.34 -3.20
CA ARG A 319 2.63 21.26 -3.37
C ARG A 319 1.88 21.31 -2.02
N ALA A 320 2.41 20.65 -1.00
CA ALA A 320 1.81 20.69 0.34
C ALA A 320 1.82 22.11 0.93
N LEU A 321 2.93 22.84 0.76
CA LEU A 321 3.03 24.24 1.19
C LEU A 321 2.10 25.17 0.41
N GLU A 322 1.94 24.99 -0.90
CA GLU A 322 1.01 25.76 -1.73
C GLU A 322 -0.43 25.52 -1.27
N SER A 323 -0.80 24.25 -1.03
CA SER A 323 -2.14 23.86 -0.59
C SER A 323 -2.53 24.48 0.75
N ILE A 324 -1.63 24.49 1.73
CA ILE A 324 -1.95 25.08 3.05
C ILE A 324 -2.02 26.60 3.04
N ARG A 325 -1.33 27.26 2.10
CA ARG A 325 -1.35 28.72 1.94
C ARG A 325 -2.58 29.22 1.19
N GLY A 326 -3.25 28.36 0.46
CA GLY A 326 -4.48 28.67 -0.25
C GLY A 326 -5.75 28.48 0.60
N LEU A 327 -5.60 27.95 1.80
CA LEU A 327 -6.68 27.81 2.79
C LEU A 327 -6.78 29.06 3.66
#